data_629befa33e057f5aab4f811a53561c10
#
_entry.id   629befa33e057f5aab4f811a53561c10
#
_cell.length_a   1.000
_cell.length_b   1.000
_cell.length_c   1.000
_cell.angle_alpha   90.00
_cell.angle_beta   90.00
_cell.angle_gamma   90.00
#
_symmetry.space_group_name_H-M   'P 1'
#
loop_
_entity.id
_entity.type
_entity.pdbx_description
1 polymer ?
#
loop_
_entity_poly.entity_id
_entity_poly.type
_entity_poly.pdbx_seq_one_letter_code
_entity_poly.pdbx_strand_id
1 'polypeptide(L)'
;IGVALLTEVFGFSSGFVGYYRKGLIDFRSAIPFIKVGVPIGIIGAILLGVLSEYEEVLRGSYALLMLILSYIIIKHHGPHDAGPKTKSEVDGSLRKTKFRVINAKDGTKYEFSIPVQGKKGGSATGLGAFLTGLLGVGIGEVVMPQLVKRNNVPIPVAAATSVFIVIVVVASASFTQISSLIAEGGMAAVPWNVVVYTIPAVIIGGQIGPRLQGKVSQRTMEKAIGYLFLVVGISMGWIAIRNSFF
;
A
#
# COMPACT_ATOMS: atom_id res chain seq x y z
N ILE A 1 0.90 14.33 8.37
CA ILE A 1 0.44 12.99 7.95
C ILE A 1 -0.87 13.11 7.15
N GLY A 2 -1.91 13.82 7.61
CA GLY A 2 -3.19 13.92 6.90
C GLY A 2 -3.08 14.40 5.44
N VAL A 3 -2.21 15.35 5.16
CA VAL A 3 -1.91 15.82 3.80
C VAL A 3 -1.20 14.75 2.96
N ALA A 4 -0.31 13.97 3.56
CA ALA A 4 0.33 12.86 2.88
C ALA A 4 -0.70 11.82 2.40
N LEU A 5 -1.62 11.42 3.29
CA LEU A 5 -2.73 10.51 2.94
C LEU A 5 -3.60 11.07 1.80
N LEU A 6 -3.89 12.37 1.84
CA LEU A 6 -4.67 13.01 0.76
C LEU A 6 -3.92 12.93 -0.58
N THR A 7 -2.64 13.29 -0.61
CA THR A 7 -1.84 13.23 -1.84
C THR A 7 -1.66 11.80 -2.35
N GLU A 8 -1.55 10.81 -1.45
CA GLU A 8 -1.52 9.40 -1.81
C GLU A 8 -2.79 8.95 -2.55
N VAL A 9 -3.98 9.41 -2.13
CA VAL A 9 -5.23 9.11 -2.84
C VAL A 9 -5.13 9.51 -4.31
N PHE A 10 -4.61 10.70 -4.61
CA PHE A 10 -4.44 11.16 -6.00
C PHE A 10 -3.39 10.37 -6.76
N GLY A 11 -2.26 10.07 -6.12
CA GLY A 11 -1.18 9.28 -6.71
C GLY A 11 -1.62 7.86 -7.08
N PHE A 12 -2.23 7.16 -6.12
CA PHE A 12 -2.75 5.81 -6.37
C PHE A 12 -3.93 5.81 -7.32
N SER A 13 -4.82 6.81 -7.28
CA SER A 13 -5.91 6.95 -8.25
C SER A 13 -5.39 7.13 -9.68
N SER A 14 -4.32 7.89 -9.83
CA SER A 14 -3.63 8.04 -11.12
C SER A 14 -3.07 6.69 -11.61
N GLY A 15 -2.39 5.94 -10.76
CA GLY A 15 -1.90 4.59 -11.05
C GLY A 15 -3.02 3.60 -11.36
N PHE A 16 -4.13 3.68 -10.61
CA PHE A 16 -5.33 2.87 -10.82
C PHE A 16 -5.87 3.02 -12.25
N VAL A 17 -5.95 4.23 -12.77
CA VAL A 17 -6.40 4.46 -14.16
C VAL A 17 -5.54 3.67 -15.15
N GLY A 18 -4.22 3.62 -14.94
CA GLY A 18 -3.31 2.82 -15.76
C GLY A 18 -3.61 1.32 -15.71
N TYR A 19 -3.82 0.77 -14.52
CA TYR A 19 -4.17 -0.64 -14.32
C TYR A 19 -5.57 -0.99 -14.79
N TYR A 20 -6.54 -0.10 -14.58
CA TYR A 20 -7.91 -0.25 -15.04
C TYR A 20 -7.97 -0.31 -16.56
N ARG A 21 -7.23 0.55 -17.25
CA ARG A 21 -7.10 0.52 -18.71
C ARG A 21 -6.49 -0.77 -19.23
N LYS A 22 -5.63 -1.42 -18.47
CA LYS A 22 -5.07 -2.74 -18.81
C LYS A 22 -6.01 -3.92 -18.49
N GLY A 23 -7.12 -3.69 -17.76
CA GLY A 23 -8.08 -4.73 -17.38
C GLY A 23 -7.53 -5.74 -16.35
N LEU A 24 -6.58 -5.32 -15.48
CA LEU A 24 -5.87 -6.20 -14.58
C LEU A 24 -6.46 -6.24 -13.16
N ILE A 25 -7.48 -5.42 -12.85
CA ILE A 25 -8.00 -5.26 -11.48
C ILE A 25 -9.07 -6.31 -11.18
N ASP A 26 -8.86 -7.09 -10.12
CA ASP A 26 -9.87 -7.99 -9.58
C ASP A 26 -10.59 -7.38 -8.36
N PHE A 27 -11.69 -6.70 -8.61
CA PHE A 27 -12.50 -6.06 -7.57
C PHE A 27 -13.04 -7.06 -6.53
N ARG A 28 -13.38 -8.29 -6.94
CA ARG A 28 -13.93 -9.28 -6.00
C ARG A 28 -12.88 -9.80 -5.03
N SER A 29 -11.67 -10.00 -5.51
CA SER A 29 -10.55 -10.40 -4.67
C SER A 29 -10.10 -9.29 -3.70
N ALA A 30 -10.43 -8.04 -3.99
CA ALA A 30 -10.15 -6.91 -3.11
C ALA A 30 -11.09 -6.84 -1.89
N ILE A 31 -12.35 -7.29 -2.02
CA ILE A 31 -13.39 -7.12 -1.00
C ILE A 31 -12.97 -7.63 0.40
N PRO A 32 -12.41 -8.85 0.57
CA PRO A 32 -12.01 -9.34 1.89
C PRO A 32 -10.96 -8.44 2.57
N PHE A 33 -10.04 -7.88 1.79
CA PHE A 33 -8.99 -6.98 2.28
C PHE A 33 -9.55 -5.61 2.68
N ILE A 34 -10.47 -5.06 1.87
CA ILE A 34 -11.14 -3.80 2.14
C ILE A 34 -12.00 -3.88 3.41
N LYS A 35 -12.74 -4.98 3.59
CA LYS A 35 -13.58 -5.19 4.79
C LYS A 35 -12.78 -5.16 6.09
N VAL A 36 -11.54 -5.61 6.08
CA VAL A 36 -10.62 -5.55 7.23
C VAL A 36 -9.87 -4.22 7.26
N GLY A 37 -9.40 -3.78 6.10
CA GLY A 37 -8.52 -2.61 5.98
C GLY A 37 -9.21 -1.29 6.31
N VAL A 38 -10.42 -1.07 5.82
CA VAL A 38 -11.13 0.21 6.01
C VAL A 38 -11.41 0.51 7.49
N PRO A 39 -12.09 -0.36 8.26
CA PRO A 39 -12.38 -0.04 9.66
C PRO A 39 -11.11 0.11 10.51
N ILE A 40 -10.10 -0.72 10.28
CA ILE A 40 -8.85 -0.66 11.05
C ILE A 40 -8.00 0.56 10.63
N GLY A 41 -8.00 0.93 9.35
CA GLY A 41 -7.36 2.16 8.87
C GLY A 41 -7.99 3.43 9.46
N ILE A 42 -9.33 3.45 9.58
CA ILE A 42 -10.05 4.55 10.25
C ILE A 42 -9.66 4.63 11.74
N ILE A 43 -9.57 3.50 12.43
CA ILE A 43 -9.11 3.46 13.84
C ILE A 43 -7.69 4.03 13.96
N GLY A 44 -6.77 3.65 13.06
CA GLY A 44 -5.43 4.22 13.01
C GLY A 44 -5.43 5.73 12.79
N ALA A 45 -6.29 6.21 11.88
CA ALA A 45 -6.43 7.63 11.59
C ALA A 45 -7.00 8.44 12.77
N ILE A 46 -7.98 7.91 13.49
CA ILE A 46 -8.52 8.53 14.71
C ILE A 46 -7.43 8.58 15.81
N LEU A 47 -6.72 7.48 15.98
CA LEU A 47 -5.65 7.41 16.98
C LEU A 47 -4.52 8.41 16.69
N LEU A 48 -4.22 8.69 15.42
CA LEU A 48 -3.27 9.73 15.06
C LEU A 48 -3.71 11.11 15.58
N GLY A 49 -5.00 11.46 15.47
CA GLY A 49 -5.54 12.72 16.05
C GLY A 49 -5.25 12.82 17.55
N VAL A 50 -5.50 11.74 18.30
CA VAL A 50 -5.24 11.69 19.75
C VAL A 50 -3.74 11.76 20.06
N LEU A 51 -2.89 11.14 19.25
CA LEU A 51 -1.44 11.11 19.42
C LEU A 51 -0.71 12.30 18.79
N SER A 52 -1.43 13.24 18.18
CA SER A 52 -0.81 14.40 17.51
C SER A 52 -0.01 15.29 18.46
N GLU A 53 -0.34 15.30 19.76
CA GLU A 53 0.42 15.98 20.79
C GLU A 53 1.83 15.36 21.02
N TYR A 54 2.02 14.09 20.66
CA TYR A 54 3.28 13.36 20.80
C TYR A 54 4.04 13.28 19.46
N GLU A 55 4.23 14.42 18.82
CA GLU A 55 4.77 14.49 17.45
C GLU A 55 6.14 13.80 17.32
N GLU A 56 7.02 13.92 18.31
CA GLU A 56 8.35 13.31 18.31
C GLU A 56 8.28 11.78 18.39
N VAL A 57 7.33 11.24 19.17
CA VAL A 57 7.09 9.79 19.26
C VAL A 57 6.57 9.27 17.92
N LEU A 58 5.68 10.00 17.27
CA LEU A 58 5.17 9.63 15.93
C LEU A 58 6.29 9.68 14.88
N ARG A 59 7.14 10.71 14.89
CA ARG A 59 8.29 10.80 13.99
C ARG A 59 9.30 9.69 14.23
N GLY A 60 9.61 9.40 15.48
CA GLY A 60 10.51 8.31 15.86
C GLY A 60 9.97 6.93 15.45
N SER A 61 8.68 6.67 15.67
CA SER A 61 8.04 5.43 15.27
C SER A 61 7.99 5.26 13.74
N TYR A 62 7.75 6.35 13.01
CA TYR A 62 7.82 6.36 11.54
C TYR A 62 9.24 6.05 11.05
N ALA A 63 10.26 6.71 11.63
CA ALA A 63 11.65 6.46 11.29
C ALA A 63 12.05 5.00 11.51
N LEU A 64 11.69 4.44 12.68
CA LEU A 64 11.94 3.03 13.00
C LEU A 64 11.25 2.09 12.01
N LEU A 65 9.99 2.35 11.68
CA LEU A 65 9.24 1.56 10.69
C LEU A 65 9.93 1.58 9.32
N MET A 66 10.37 2.76 8.84
CA MET A 66 11.08 2.90 7.57
C MET A 66 12.40 2.13 7.55
N LEU A 67 13.16 2.16 8.65
CA LEU A 67 14.40 1.39 8.77
C LEU A 67 14.15 -0.12 8.79
N ILE A 68 13.11 -0.57 9.49
CA ILE A 68 12.72 -1.99 9.51
C ILE A 68 12.29 -2.43 8.11
N LEU A 69 11.44 -1.67 7.42
CA LEU A 69 10.99 -2.00 6.06
C LEU A 69 12.16 -1.99 5.07
N SER A 70 13.05 -0.99 5.17
CA SER A 70 14.28 -0.95 4.36
C SER A 70 15.10 -2.22 4.55
N TYR A 71 15.37 -2.60 5.80
CA TYR A 71 16.12 -3.81 6.12
C TYR A 71 15.46 -5.08 5.56
N ILE A 72 14.15 -5.22 5.74
CA ILE A 72 13.38 -6.35 5.24
C ILE A 72 13.47 -6.42 3.71
N ILE A 73 13.26 -5.30 3.02
CA ILE A 73 13.25 -5.25 1.55
C ILE A 73 14.64 -5.54 0.98
N ILE A 74 15.69 -4.95 1.55
CA ILE A 74 17.07 -5.15 1.08
C ILE A 74 17.56 -6.57 1.37
N LYS A 75 17.26 -7.12 2.55
CA LYS A 75 17.74 -8.44 2.98
C LYS A 75 16.92 -9.60 2.43
N HIS A 76 15.61 -9.44 2.27
CA HIS A 76 14.73 -10.51 1.81
C HIS A 76 14.85 -10.70 0.30
N HIS A 77 15.87 -11.43 -0.10
CA HIS A 77 16.04 -11.97 -1.45
C HIS A 77 15.15 -13.22 -1.58
N GLY A 78 13.85 -13.07 -1.65
CA GLY A 78 12.98 -14.19 -2.03
C GLY A 78 13.11 -14.43 -3.54
N PRO A 79 13.08 -15.69 -4.02
CA PRO A 79 12.98 -15.97 -5.44
C PRO A 79 11.63 -15.47 -5.95
N HIS A 80 11.61 -14.28 -6.52
CA HIS A 80 10.43 -13.71 -7.20
C HIS A 80 10.33 -14.18 -8.66
N ASP A 81 11.18 -15.12 -9.07
CA ASP A 81 11.11 -15.80 -10.37
C ASP A 81 10.14 -16.99 -10.39
N ALA A 82 9.20 -17.04 -9.46
CA ALA A 82 8.03 -17.90 -9.63
C ALA A 82 7.17 -17.30 -10.75
N GLY A 83 7.57 -17.57 -11.99
CA GLY A 83 6.67 -17.48 -13.13
C GLY A 83 5.36 -18.21 -12.81
N PRO A 84 4.30 -18.02 -13.59
CA PRO A 84 3.03 -18.67 -13.34
C PRO A 84 3.29 -20.17 -13.19
N LYS A 85 3.05 -20.73 -11.98
CA LYS A 85 3.15 -22.17 -11.76
C LYS A 85 2.22 -22.83 -12.75
N THR A 86 2.78 -23.56 -13.68
CA THR A 86 2.06 -24.32 -14.69
C THR A 86 1.17 -25.34 -13.98
N LYS A 87 0.03 -25.67 -14.59
CA LYS A 87 -1.06 -26.55 -14.10
C LYS A 87 -0.67 -27.87 -13.40
N SER A 88 0.60 -28.30 -13.45
CA SER A 88 1.07 -29.61 -12.99
C SER A 88 1.45 -29.69 -11.50
N GLU A 89 1.51 -28.58 -10.74
CA GLU A 89 1.93 -28.62 -9.33
C GLU A 89 0.79 -28.40 -8.31
N VAL A 90 -0.46 -28.33 -8.78
CA VAL A 90 -1.64 -28.08 -7.95
C VAL A 90 -2.41 -29.38 -7.62
N ASP A 91 -1.83 -30.55 -7.91
CA ASP A 91 -2.49 -31.81 -7.62
C ASP A 91 -2.15 -32.27 -6.19
N GLY A 92 -3.11 -32.09 -5.28
CA GLY A 92 -3.03 -32.65 -3.92
C GLY A 92 -3.98 -32.08 -2.86
N SER A 93 -4.65 -30.97 -3.09
CA SER A 93 -5.61 -30.45 -2.11
C SER A 93 -6.84 -29.83 -2.77
N LEU A 94 -7.64 -30.68 -3.40
CA LEU A 94 -8.95 -30.33 -3.98
C LEU A 94 -9.99 -30.06 -2.89
N ARG A 95 -9.84 -28.99 -2.13
CA ARG A 95 -11.00 -28.28 -1.57
C ARG A 95 -11.53 -27.38 -2.67
N LYS A 96 -12.85 -27.40 -2.94
CA LYS A 96 -13.64 -26.64 -3.91
C LYS A 96 -13.18 -25.17 -4.05
N THR A 97 -12.05 -24.92 -4.69
CA THR A 97 -11.52 -23.59 -4.95
C THR A 97 -12.18 -23.08 -6.22
N LYS A 98 -12.99 -22.04 -6.10
CA LYS A 98 -13.55 -21.35 -7.27
C LYS A 98 -12.41 -20.68 -8.01
N PHE A 99 -12.12 -21.09 -9.23
CA PHE A 99 -11.15 -20.44 -10.10
C PHE A 99 -11.74 -19.17 -10.69
N ARG A 100 -10.87 -18.21 -10.94
CA ARG A 100 -11.19 -16.95 -11.58
C ARG A 100 -10.27 -16.71 -12.76
N VAL A 101 -10.84 -16.18 -13.83
CA VAL A 101 -10.12 -15.81 -15.04
C VAL A 101 -10.27 -14.31 -15.23
N ILE A 102 -9.14 -13.61 -15.37
CA ILE A 102 -9.10 -12.21 -15.78
C ILE A 102 -8.51 -12.17 -17.20
N ASN A 103 -9.25 -11.55 -18.11
CA ASN A 103 -8.79 -11.29 -19.46
C ASN A 103 -8.24 -9.86 -19.51
N ALA A 104 -6.93 -9.72 -19.59
CA ALA A 104 -6.30 -8.42 -19.81
C ALA A 104 -6.58 -7.91 -21.22
N LYS A 105 -6.54 -6.59 -21.43
CA LYS A 105 -6.83 -5.98 -22.73
C LYS A 105 -5.79 -6.31 -23.82
N ASP A 106 -4.61 -6.78 -23.43
CA ASP A 106 -3.57 -7.28 -24.34
C ASP A 106 -3.83 -8.73 -24.83
N GLY A 107 -4.97 -9.32 -24.44
CA GLY A 107 -5.32 -10.70 -24.76
C GLY A 107 -4.76 -11.75 -23.79
N THR A 108 -3.93 -11.37 -22.81
CA THR A 108 -3.39 -12.30 -21.83
C THR A 108 -4.47 -12.76 -20.86
N LYS A 109 -4.58 -14.07 -20.65
CA LYS A 109 -5.51 -14.68 -19.70
C LYS A 109 -4.77 -15.07 -18.41
N TYR A 110 -5.26 -14.58 -17.27
CA TYR A 110 -4.75 -14.91 -15.94
C TYR A 110 -5.76 -15.78 -15.21
N GLU A 111 -5.38 -17.02 -14.90
CA GLU A 111 -6.18 -17.96 -14.12
C GLU A 111 -5.57 -18.10 -12.72
N PHE A 112 -6.40 -17.94 -11.69
CA PHE A 112 -5.99 -18.10 -10.29
C PHE A 112 -7.17 -18.46 -9.39
N SER A 113 -6.88 -18.99 -8.20
CA SER A 113 -7.90 -19.25 -7.20
C SER A 113 -8.32 -17.94 -6.50
N ILE A 114 -9.61 -17.83 -6.14
CA ILE A 114 -10.11 -16.66 -5.42
C ILE A 114 -9.35 -16.53 -4.08
N PRO A 115 -8.73 -15.36 -3.81
CA PRO A 115 -8.03 -15.13 -2.56
C PRO A 115 -8.93 -15.33 -1.33
N VAL A 116 -8.48 -16.14 -0.40
CA VAL A 116 -9.16 -16.35 0.89
C VAL A 116 -8.30 -15.74 2.00
N GLN A 117 -8.89 -14.81 2.71
CA GLN A 117 -8.22 -14.17 3.84
C GLN A 117 -8.45 -15.00 5.11
N GLY A 118 -7.49 -15.88 5.45
CA GLY A 118 -7.50 -16.58 6.73
C GLY A 118 -7.09 -15.67 7.90
N LYS A 119 -7.23 -16.13 9.15
CA LYS A 119 -6.91 -15.36 10.37
C LYS A 119 -5.55 -14.65 10.32
N LYS A 120 -4.47 -15.35 9.94
CA LYS A 120 -3.12 -14.76 9.80
C LYS A 120 -3.03 -13.70 8.70
N GLY A 121 -3.79 -13.82 7.59
CA GLY A 121 -3.84 -12.82 6.53
C GLY A 121 -4.63 -11.59 6.96
N GLY A 122 -5.75 -11.82 7.66
CA GLY A 122 -6.56 -10.74 8.20
C GLY A 122 -5.81 -9.90 9.22
N SER A 123 -5.07 -10.52 10.15
CA SER A 123 -4.25 -9.79 11.13
C SER A 123 -3.13 -8.97 10.47
N ALA A 124 -2.44 -9.54 9.48
CA ALA A 124 -1.42 -8.81 8.75
C ALA A 124 -2.00 -7.63 7.94
N THR A 125 -3.13 -7.82 7.26
CA THR A 125 -3.85 -6.74 6.56
C THR A 125 -4.31 -5.68 7.55
N GLY A 126 -4.85 -6.08 8.70
CA GLY A 126 -5.26 -5.16 9.77
C GLY A 126 -4.08 -4.34 10.29
N LEU A 127 -2.95 -4.97 10.57
CA LEU A 127 -1.74 -4.25 11.01
C LEU A 127 -1.26 -3.25 9.94
N GLY A 128 -1.19 -3.66 8.66
CA GLY A 128 -0.85 -2.75 7.57
C GLY A 128 -1.82 -1.58 7.43
N ALA A 129 -3.12 -1.83 7.54
CA ALA A 129 -4.14 -0.80 7.49
C ALA A 129 -4.07 0.16 8.69
N PHE A 130 -3.82 -0.37 9.88
CA PHE A 130 -3.60 0.44 11.09
C PHE A 130 -2.41 1.39 10.93
N LEU A 131 -1.28 0.86 10.46
CA LEU A 131 -0.08 1.66 10.20
C LEU A 131 -0.31 2.68 9.08
N THR A 132 -1.13 2.35 8.07
CA THR A 132 -1.54 3.30 7.04
C THR A 132 -2.34 4.45 7.62
N GLY A 133 -3.32 4.18 8.46
CA GLY A 133 -4.11 5.22 9.11
C GLY A 133 -3.30 6.06 10.09
N LEU A 134 -2.42 5.42 10.85
CA LEU A 134 -1.62 6.08 11.90
C LEU A 134 -0.41 6.84 11.34
N LEU A 135 0.33 6.24 10.42
CA LEU A 135 1.61 6.74 9.93
C LEU A 135 1.62 7.12 8.45
N GLY A 136 0.56 6.78 7.72
CA GLY A 136 0.51 6.99 6.28
C GLY A 136 1.35 5.97 5.48
N VAL A 137 1.60 4.76 6.01
CA VAL A 137 2.48 3.77 5.37
C VAL A 137 1.93 2.37 5.51
N GLY A 138 1.98 1.58 4.47
CA GLY A 138 2.17 0.16 4.67
C GLY A 138 1.11 -0.81 4.22
N ILE A 139 -0.13 -0.46 3.89
CA ILE A 139 -1.08 -1.51 3.49
C ILE A 139 -0.70 -2.16 2.14
N GLY A 140 -0.11 -1.40 1.22
CA GLY A 140 0.30 -1.91 -0.10
C GLY A 140 1.39 -2.97 0.01
N GLU A 141 2.39 -2.72 0.85
CA GLU A 141 3.51 -3.61 1.12
C GLU A 141 3.09 -4.92 1.76
N VAL A 142 1.95 -4.93 2.45
CA VAL A 142 1.40 -6.12 3.11
C VAL A 142 0.45 -6.88 2.17
N VAL A 143 -0.42 -6.18 1.44
CA VAL A 143 -1.47 -6.80 0.62
C VAL A 143 -0.90 -7.46 -0.64
N MET A 144 0.02 -6.78 -1.36
CA MET A 144 0.58 -7.33 -2.59
C MET A 144 1.31 -8.67 -2.37
N PRO A 145 2.23 -8.81 -1.39
CA PRO A 145 2.84 -10.11 -1.09
C PRO A 145 1.84 -11.18 -0.64
N GLN A 146 0.76 -10.81 0.06
CA GLN A 146 -0.28 -11.77 0.42
C GLN A 146 -1.02 -12.30 -0.81
N LEU A 147 -1.37 -11.43 -1.76
CA LEU A 147 -2.00 -11.84 -3.01
C LEU A 147 -1.09 -12.78 -3.82
N VAL A 148 0.20 -12.44 -3.93
CA VAL A 148 1.16 -13.23 -4.71
C VAL A 148 1.55 -14.53 -4.00
N LYS A 149 2.11 -14.43 -2.78
CA LYS A 149 2.75 -15.58 -2.11
C LYS A 149 1.74 -16.52 -1.46
N ARG A 150 0.64 -15.98 -0.94
CA ARG A 150 -0.33 -16.77 -0.18
C ARG A 150 -1.50 -17.24 -1.01
N ASN A 151 -1.94 -16.43 -1.96
CA ASN A 151 -3.11 -16.70 -2.77
C ASN A 151 -2.76 -17.06 -4.22
N ASN A 152 -1.47 -17.13 -4.57
CA ASN A 152 -0.97 -17.45 -5.92
C ASN A 152 -1.61 -16.60 -7.04
N VAL A 153 -1.92 -15.33 -6.74
CA VAL A 153 -2.42 -14.39 -7.74
C VAL A 153 -1.25 -13.95 -8.62
N PRO A 154 -1.39 -13.95 -9.94
CA PRO A 154 -0.34 -13.47 -10.84
C PRO A 154 0.08 -12.03 -10.52
N ILE A 155 1.38 -11.76 -10.56
CA ILE A 155 1.97 -10.47 -10.15
C ILE A 155 1.27 -9.26 -10.78
N PRO A 156 0.97 -9.22 -12.10
CA PRO A 156 0.30 -8.07 -12.70
C PRO A 156 -1.10 -7.81 -12.13
N VAL A 157 -1.86 -8.88 -11.87
CA VAL A 157 -3.21 -8.80 -11.27
C VAL A 157 -3.13 -8.43 -9.80
N ALA A 158 -2.16 -9.00 -9.05
CA ALA A 158 -1.93 -8.70 -7.65
C ALA A 158 -1.55 -7.23 -7.44
N ALA A 159 -0.63 -6.70 -8.26
CA ALA A 159 -0.22 -5.29 -8.22
C ALA A 159 -1.41 -4.36 -8.52
N ALA A 160 -2.16 -4.64 -9.57
CA ALA A 160 -3.33 -3.84 -9.94
C ALA A 160 -4.42 -3.86 -8.86
N THR A 161 -4.69 -5.04 -8.30
CA THR A 161 -5.71 -5.24 -7.26
C THR A 161 -5.28 -4.62 -5.93
N SER A 162 -4.00 -4.70 -5.57
CA SER A 162 -3.47 -4.06 -4.35
C SER A 162 -3.59 -2.54 -4.42
N VAL A 163 -3.31 -1.92 -5.56
CA VAL A 163 -3.50 -0.47 -5.76
C VAL A 163 -4.95 -0.06 -5.48
N PHE A 164 -5.92 -0.84 -5.96
CA PHE A 164 -7.34 -0.56 -5.66
C PHE A 164 -7.65 -0.66 -4.16
N ILE A 165 -7.12 -1.69 -3.46
CA ILE A 165 -7.29 -1.84 -2.01
C ILE A 165 -6.68 -0.66 -1.27
N VAL A 166 -5.47 -0.24 -1.65
CA VAL A 166 -4.78 0.91 -1.05
C VAL A 166 -5.61 2.17 -1.20
N ILE A 167 -6.12 2.48 -2.39
CA ILE A 167 -6.95 3.68 -2.62
C ILE A 167 -8.13 3.72 -1.66
N VAL A 168 -8.88 2.61 -1.54
CA VAL A 168 -10.08 2.59 -0.70
C VAL A 168 -9.73 2.79 0.78
N VAL A 169 -8.66 2.16 1.26
CA VAL A 169 -8.24 2.29 2.68
C VAL A 169 -7.65 3.65 2.95
N VAL A 170 -6.74 4.15 2.09
CA VAL A 170 -6.11 5.47 2.24
C VAL A 170 -7.15 6.58 2.10
N ALA A 171 -8.10 6.47 1.17
CA ALA A 171 -9.19 7.46 1.05
C ALA A 171 -10.04 7.53 2.32
N SER A 172 -10.36 6.38 2.92
CA SER A 172 -11.11 6.33 4.18
C SER A 172 -10.34 6.96 5.34
N ALA A 173 -9.05 6.65 5.48
CA ALA A 173 -8.18 7.23 6.49
C ALA A 173 -7.97 8.74 6.26
N SER A 174 -7.73 9.14 5.01
CA SER A 174 -7.58 10.55 4.61
C SER A 174 -8.83 11.37 4.90
N PHE A 175 -10.00 10.84 4.57
CA PHE A 175 -11.29 11.50 4.88
C PHE A 175 -11.44 11.73 6.39
N THR A 176 -11.12 10.73 7.21
CA THR A 176 -11.16 10.83 8.66
C THR A 176 -10.22 11.92 9.17
N GLN A 177 -8.96 11.93 8.71
CA GLN A 177 -7.96 12.90 9.11
C GLN A 177 -8.31 14.34 8.71
N ILE A 178 -8.77 14.54 7.47
CA ILE A 178 -9.15 15.87 6.99
C ILE A 178 -10.38 16.37 7.74
N SER A 179 -11.36 15.49 8.01
CA SER A 179 -12.53 15.85 8.79
C SER A 179 -12.17 16.29 10.20
N SER A 180 -11.21 15.62 10.87
CA SER A 180 -10.70 16.04 12.18
C SER A 180 -10.01 17.40 12.11
N LEU A 181 -9.10 17.60 11.16
CA LEU A 181 -8.41 18.88 10.98
C LEU A 181 -9.37 20.04 10.75
N ILE A 182 -10.40 19.84 9.93
CA ILE A 182 -11.41 20.86 9.65
C ILE A 182 -12.27 21.12 10.91
N ALA A 183 -12.60 20.10 11.69
CA ALA A 183 -13.36 20.24 12.92
C ALA A 183 -12.60 21.03 14.00
N GLU A 184 -11.27 20.86 14.08
CA GLU A 184 -10.41 21.51 15.07
C GLU A 184 -10.04 22.95 14.70
N GLY A 185 -9.75 23.23 13.43
CA GLY A 185 -9.19 24.52 12.99
C GLY A 185 -9.81 25.10 11.71
N GLY A 186 -10.95 24.54 11.25
CA GLY A 186 -11.59 24.95 10.01
C GLY A 186 -10.79 24.63 8.77
N MET A 187 -11.21 25.14 7.63
CA MET A 187 -10.56 24.91 6.32
C MET A 187 -9.12 25.43 6.27
N ALA A 188 -8.76 26.39 7.12
CA ALA A 188 -7.42 26.95 7.18
C ALA A 188 -6.39 26.01 7.86
N ALA A 189 -6.86 25.05 8.67
CA ALA A 189 -6.00 24.06 9.31
C ALA A 189 -5.37 23.07 8.30
N VAL A 190 -5.99 22.92 7.12
CA VAL A 190 -5.44 22.08 6.05
C VAL A 190 -4.40 22.89 5.27
N PRO A 191 -3.13 22.45 5.18
CA PRO A 191 -2.08 23.16 4.45
C PRO A 191 -2.25 23.01 2.93
N TRP A 192 -3.23 23.69 2.36
CA TRP A 192 -3.59 23.62 0.94
C TRP A 192 -2.45 23.97 -0.01
N ASN A 193 -1.54 24.84 0.42
CA ASN A 193 -0.32 25.18 -0.32
C ASN A 193 0.51 23.92 -0.62
N VAL A 194 0.71 23.03 0.36
CA VAL A 194 1.45 21.77 0.16
C VAL A 194 0.66 20.84 -0.77
N VAL A 195 -0.66 20.71 -0.55
CA VAL A 195 -1.56 19.85 -1.33
C VAL A 195 -1.51 20.23 -2.83
N VAL A 196 -1.61 21.51 -3.14
CA VAL A 196 -1.63 22.02 -4.53
C VAL A 196 -0.34 21.68 -5.28
N TYR A 197 0.83 21.75 -4.62
CA TYR A 197 2.10 21.42 -5.27
C TYR A 197 2.36 19.91 -5.36
N THR A 198 1.90 19.14 -4.38
CA THR A 198 2.17 17.69 -4.35
C THR A 198 1.24 16.89 -5.26
N ILE A 199 -0.02 17.30 -5.44
CA ILE A 199 -0.98 16.59 -6.30
C ILE A 199 -0.46 16.39 -7.75
N PRO A 200 0.00 17.43 -8.49
CA PRO A 200 0.54 17.23 -9.83
C PRO A 200 1.71 16.23 -9.86
N ALA A 201 2.62 16.33 -8.89
CA ALA A 201 3.78 15.43 -8.81
C ALA A 201 3.37 13.96 -8.62
N VAL A 202 2.44 13.67 -7.70
CA VAL A 202 1.99 12.30 -7.45
C VAL A 202 1.12 11.75 -8.57
N ILE A 203 0.37 12.58 -9.30
CA ILE A 203 -0.37 12.18 -10.50
C ILE A 203 0.59 11.72 -11.59
N ILE A 204 1.65 12.49 -11.85
CA ILE A 204 2.70 12.12 -12.82
C ILE A 204 3.39 10.83 -12.38
N GLY A 205 3.82 10.74 -11.12
CA GLY A 205 4.44 9.54 -10.54
C GLY A 205 3.56 8.29 -10.67
N GLY A 206 2.27 8.43 -10.37
CA GLY A 206 1.28 7.35 -10.47
C GLY A 206 1.10 6.82 -11.90
N GLN A 207 1.28 7.65 -12.92
CA GLN A 207 1.24 7.20 -14.32
C GLN A 207 2.54 6.49 -14.75
N ILE A 208 3.67 6.83 -14.13
CA ILE A 208 4.96 6.21 -14.43
C ILE A 208 4.99 4.75 -13.94
N GLY A 209 4.47 4.47 -12.74
CA GLY A 209 4.49 3.13 -12.13
C GLY A 209 3.96 2.03 -13.05
N PRO A 210 2.71 2.08 -13.54
CA PRO A 210 2.15 1.08 -14.46
C PRO A 210 2.89 0.98 -15.80
N ARG A 211 3.58 2.04 -16.24
CA ARG A 211 4.38 2.04 -17.48
C ARG A 211 5.73 1.36 -17.31
N LEU A 212 6.32 1.44 -16.12
CA LEU A 212 7.58 0.77 -15.79
C LEU A 212 7.39 -0.71 -15.47
N GLN A 213 6.17 -1.11 -15.11
CA GLN A 213 5.86 -2.51 -14.80
C GLN A 213 6.21 -3.41 -16.00
N GLY A 214 7.08 -4.40 -15.75
CA GLY A 214 7.59 -5.33 -16.77
C GLY A 214 8.82 -4.83 -17.54
N LYS A 215 9.21 -3.53 -17.42
CA LYS A 215 10.41 -2.97 -18.07
C LYS A 215 11.62 -2.94 -17.15
N VAL A 216 11.39 -2.82 -15.84
CA VAL A 216 12.44 -2.81 -14.83
C VAL A 216 12.35 -4.10 -14.04
N SER A 217 13.50 -4.72 -13.74
CA SER A 217 13.52 -5.93 -12.93
C SER A 217 12.96 -5.63 -11.54
N GLN A 218 12.15 -6.55 -11.02
CA GLN A 218 11.56 -6.40 -9.69
C GLN A 218 12.62 -6.18 -8.61
N ARG A 219 13.76 -6.88 -8.73
CA ARG A 219 14.90 -6.74 -7.82
C ARG A 219 15.48 -5.32 -7.80
N THR A 220 15.57 -4.68 -8.97
CA THR A 220 16.07 -3.29 -9.07
C THR A 220 15.09 -2.32 -8.41
N MET A 221 13.78 -2.52 -8.62
CA MET A 221 12.74 -1.71 -7.99
C MET A 221 12.74 -1.88 -6.46
N GLU A 222 12.81 -3.11 -5.97
CA GLU A 222 12.86 -3.41 -4.53
C GLU A 222 14.08 -2.76 -3.87
N LYS A 223 15.27 -2.86 -4.48
CA LYS A 223 16.46 -2.19 -3.97
C LYS A 223 16.32 -0.68 -3.95
N ALA A 224 15.80 -0.07 -5.01
CA ALA A 224 15.59 1.37 -5.08
C ALA A 224 14.64 1.85 -3.97
N ILE A 225 13.53 1.13 -3.74
CA ILE A 225 12.57 1.41 -2.65
C ILE A 225 13.25 1.20 -1.29
N GLY A 226 14.01 0.12 -1.10
CA GLY A 226 14.72 -0.15 0.13
C GLY A 226 15.72 0.95 0.50
N TYR A 227 16.51 1.44 -0.46
CA TYR A 227 17.41 2.58 -0.25
C TYR A 227 16.66 3.89 0.01
N LEU A 228 15.54 4.13 -0.67
CA LEU A 228 14.70 5.28 -0.41
C LEU A 228 14.18 5.27 1.04
N PHE A 229 13.68 4.13 1.51
CA PHE A 229 13.22 3.98 2.89
C PHE A 229 14.35 4.16 3.90
N LEU A 230 15.58 3.72 3.57
CA LEU A 230 16.75 3.95 4.40
C LEU A 230 17.04 5.44 4.57
N VAL A 231 17.08 6.17 3.49
CA VAL A 231 17.32 7.63 3.51
C VAL A 231 16.24 8.37 4.29
N VAL A 232 14.97 8.04 4.05
CA VAL A 232 13.85 8.65 4.78
C VAL A 232 13.89 8.28 6.27
N GLY A 233 14.15 7.03 6.60
CA GLY A 233 14.24 6.57 7.99
C GLY A 233 15.37 7.26 8.76
N ILE A 234 16.55 7.39 8.16
CA ILE A 234 17.69 8.11 8.78
C ILE A 234 17.37 9.60 8.95
N SER A 235 16.80 10.25 7.92
CA SER A 235 16.47 11.69 7.97
C SER A 235 15.45 11.98 9.05
N MET A 236 14.37 11.20 9.13
CA MET A 236 13.32 11.37 10.15
C MET A 236 13.81 11.03 11.54
N GLY A 237 14.63 9.99 11.68
CA GLY A 237 15.26 9.64 12.95
C GLY A 237 16.18 10.76 13.48
N TRP A 238 16.98 11.34 12.59
CA TRP A 238 17.82 12.49 12.92
C TRP A 238 17.02 13.70 13.40
N ILE A 239 15.92 14.04 12.71
CA ILE A 239 15.04 15.15 13.09
C ILE A 239 14.39 14.87 14.46
N ALA A 240 13.88 13.65 14.69
CA ALA A 240 13.25 13.27 15.96
C ALA A 240 14.25 13.38 17.14
N ILE A 241 15.48 12.89 16.97
CA ILE A 241 16.53 12.98 18.00
C ILE A 241 16.90 14.45 18.26
N ARG A 242 17.13 15.21 17.18
CA ARG A 242 17.52 16.62 17.33
C ARG A 242 16.47 17.43 18.11
N ASN A 243 15.19 17.25 17.80
CA ASN A 243 14.12 18.00 18.46
C ASN A 243 13.82 17.52 19.89
N SER A 244 14.24 16.29 20.27
CA SER A 244 14.09 15.78 21.63
C SER A 244 15.21 16.26 22.58
N PHE A 245 16.36 16.67 22.05
CA PHE A 245 17.53 17.02 22.83
C PHE A 245 17.92 18.51 22.77
N PHE A 246 17.35 19.25 21.85
CA PHE A 246 17.60 20.69 21.66
C PHE A 246 16.30 21.47 21.50
#